data_a06997aa87b011394b0ce0133d07326d
#
_entry.id   a06997aa87b011394b0ce0133d07326d
#
_cell.length_a   1.000
_cell.length_b   1.000
_cell.length_c   1.000
_cell.angle_alpha   90.00
_cell.angle_beta   90.00
_cell.angle_gamma   90.00
#
_symmetry.space_group_name_H-M   'P 1'
#
loop_
_entity.id
_entity.type
_entity.pdbx_description
1 polymer ?
#
loop_
_entity_poly.entity_id
_entity_poly.type
_entity_poly.pdbx_seq_one_letter_code
_entity_poly.pdbx_strand_id
1 'polypeptide(L)'
;MSTEVESGTIDPTLEQENLALEKYRKFLPSEVQHEIWSNQFLLFVENLSVSFDGFKAVDIPHFGIKHGELRVIIGPNGAGKTTFCDLVSGKTPPSSGKVYYDGKNISQMDESDIALMGIGRKFQTPTVFDSLSTYENLLLALPGNQHWQNNLLKRESQEEKNQIFEILEKVNLSDCRDMPAKSLSHGQRQWLAISALIISKPKLLLVDEPAAGLTDLETERTADLLLELAEEHTLVVIEHDMDFVRRLGQKVTVLNEGKVLAEGSLEEMETNEEVMEAYLGR
;
A
#
# COMPACT_ATOMS: atom_id res chain seq x y z
N MET A 1 -35.05 15.37 11.23
CA MET A 1 -34.57 15.81 9.91
C MET A 1 -33.45 14.84 9.54
N SER A 2 -33.81 13.89 8.70
CA SER A 2 -32.93 12.78 8.27
C SER A 2 -32.13 13.28 7.08
N THR A 3 -30.82 13.32 7.20
CA THR A 3 -29.92 13.54 6.08
C THR A 3 -29.60 12.16 5.49
N GLU A 4 -30.17 11.90 4.32
CA GLU A 4 -29.82 10.77 3.46
C GLU A 4 -28.37 10.95 2.99
N VAL A 5 -27.57 9.92 3.26
CA VAL A 5 -26.23 9.75 2.67
C VAL A 5 -26.46 9.28 1.25
N GLU A 6 -26.17 10.11 0.26
CA GLU A 6 -26.15 9.73 -1.15
C GLU A 6 -25.08 8.65 -1.36
N SER A 7 -25.54 7.44 -1.63
CA SER A 7 -24.72 6.35 -2.18
C SER A 7 -24.20 6.80 -3.54
N GLY A 8 -22.87 6.94 -3.67
CA GLY A 8 -22.21 7.23 -4.94
C GLY A 8 -22.51 6.15 -5.97
N THR A 9 -23.52 6.34 -6.77
CA THR A 9 -23.80 5.56 -7.97
C THR A 9 -22.66 5.80 -8.97
N ILE A 10 -21.88 4.76 -9.25
CA ILE A 10 -20.93 4.74 -10.35
C ILE A 10 -21.72 5.06 -11.63
N ASP A 11 -21.28 6.07 -12.38
CA ASP A 11 -21.92 6.53 -13.60
C ASP A 11 -21.99 5.36 -14.61
N PRO A 12 -23.19 4.89 -15.02
CA PRO A 12 -23.34 3.77 -15.95
C PRO A 12 -22.70 4.02 -17.32
N THR A 13 -22.43 5.27 -17.67
CA THR A 13 -21.72 5.66 -18.89
C THR A 13 -20.23 5.32 -18.82
N LEU A 14 -19.59 5.43 -17.66
CA LEU A 14 -18.19 5.04 -17.47
C LEU A 14 -17.99 3.51 -17.52
N GLU A 15 -18.94 2.74 -17.04
CA GLU A 15 -18.92 1.26 -17.18
C GLU A 15 -19.07 0.83 -18.64
N GLN A 16 -19.97 1.46 -19.38
CA GLN A 16 -20.17 1.15 -20.82
C GLN A 16 -18.99 1.60 -21.67
N GLU A 17 -18.35 2.72 -21.37
CA GLU A 17 -17.13 3.17 -22.03
C GLU A 17 -15.94 2.24 -21.74
N ASN A 18 -15.78 1.77 -20.50
CA ASN A 18 -14.77 0.79 -20.13
C ASN A 18 -14.99 -0.57 -20.84
N LEU A 19 -16.24 -1.04 -20.93
CA LEU A 19 -16.57 -2.28 -21.66
C LEU A 19 -16.33 -2.14 -23.17
N ALA A 20 -16.62 -0.96 -23.74
CA ALA A 20 -16.37 -0.67 -25.15
C ALA A 20 -14.86 -0.61 -25.44
N LEU A 21 -14.09 0.03 -24.57
CA LEU A 21 -12.62 0.09 -24.66
C LEU A 21 -11.98 -1.30 -24.56
N GLU A 22 -12.48 -2.19 -23.68
CA GLU A 22 -12.02 -3.58 -23.60
C GLU A 22 -12.26 -4.36 -24.90
N LYS A 23 -13.35 -4.11 -25.57
CA LYS A 23 -13.70 -4.79 -26.85
C LYS A 23 -12.77 -4.41 -27.99
N TYR A 24 -12.29 -3.17 -28.02
CA TYR A 24 -11.36 -2.65 -29.04
C TYR A 24 -9.89 -2.86 -28.68
N ARG A 25 -9.61 -3.21 -27.42
CA ARG A 25 -8.28 -3.38 -26.82
C ARG A 25 -7.36 -4.31 -27.62
N LYS A 26 -7.88 -5.43 -28.14
CA LYS A 26 -7.12 -6.40 -28.93
C LYS A 26 -6.58 -5.86 -30.26
N PHE A 27 -7.08 -4.71 -30.70
CA PHE A 27 -6.76 -4.11 -32.02
C PHE A 27 -5.90 -2.85 -31.93
N LEU A 28 -5.62 -2.36 -30.71
CA LEU A 28 -4.77 -1.18 -30.54
C LEU A 28 -3.29 -1.61 -30.49
N PRO A 29 -2.37 -0.79 -31.08
CA PRO A 29 -0.93 -0.99 -30.91
C PRO A 29 -0.54 -1.01 -29.43
N SER A 30 0.45 -1.81 -29.04
CA SER A 30 0.88 -1.98 -27.66
C SER A 30 1.25 -0.65 -26.95
N GLU A 31 1.81 0.29 -27.69
CA GLU A 31 2.16 1.65 -27.20
C GLU A 31 0.93 2.46 -26.82
N VAL A 32 -0.14 2.39 -27.62
CA VAL A 32 -1.40 3.11 -27.36
C VAL A 32 -2.17 2.46 -26.20
N GLN A 33 -2.16 1.13 -26.14
CA GLN A 33 -2.73 0.40 -24.99
C GLN A 33 -2.05 0.83 -23.69
N HIS A 34 -0.74 0.95 -23.73
CA HIS A 34 0.07 1.32 -22.60
C HIS A 34 -0.24 2.75 -22.10
N GLU A 35 -0.36 3.73 -23.01
CA GLU A 35 -0.69 5.11 -22.64
C GLU A 35 -2.09 5.24 -22.01
N ILE A 36 -3.07 4.49 -22.50
CA ILE A 36 -4.41 4.45 -21.92
C ILE A 36 -4.39 3.87 -20.51
N TRP A 37 -3.64 2.78 -20.28
CA TRP A 37 -3.58 2.13 -18.97
C TRP A 37 -2.81 2.95 -17.94
N SER A 38 -1.68 3.51 -18.31
CA SER A 38 -0.86 4.32 -17.40
C SER A 38 -1.60 5.56 -16.89
N ASN A 39 -2.55 6.09 -17.69
CA ASN A 39 -3.35 7.26 -17.30
C ASN A 39 -4.56 6.92 -16.42
N GLN A 40 -4.99 5.64 -16.37
CA GLN A 40 -6.13 5.20 -15.55
C GLN A 40 -5.72 4.72 -14.16
N PHE A 41 -4.48 4.26 -14.00
CA PHE A 41 -3.98 3.65 -12.77
C PHE A 41 -2.83 4.45 -12.18
N LEU A 42 -2.81 4.61 -10.86
CA LEU A 42 -1.65 5.12 -10.15
C LEU A 42 -0.49 4.12 -10.20
N LEU A 43 -0.80 2.82 -10.00
CA LEU A 43 0.14 1.70 -10.15
C LEU A 43 -0.38 0.75 -11.20
N PHE A 44 0.45 0.40 -12.16
CA PHE A 44 0.13 -0.61 -13.16
C PHE A 44 1.33 -1.52 -13.43
N VAL A 45 1.10 -2.83 -13.51
CA VAL A 45 2.13 -3.81 -13.86
C VAL A 45 1.75 -4.56 -15.13
N GLU A 46 2.76 -4.82 -15.96
CA GLU A 46 2.63 -5.48 -17.25
C GLU A 46 3.62 -6.63 -17.38
N ASN A 47 3.12 -7.87 -17.54
CA ASN A 47 3.91 -9.11 -17.68
C ASN A 47 5.01 -9.24 -16.61
N LEU A 48 4.69 -8.80 -15.38
CA LEU A 48 5.64 -8.73 -14.28
C LEU A 48 5.99 -10.11 -13.77
N SER A 49 7.26 -10.47 -13.81
CA SER A 49 7.71 -11.73 -13.21
C SER A 49 9.04 -11.59 -12.48
N VAL A 50 9.22 -12.42 -11.45
CA VAL A 50 10.48 -12.63 -10.77
C VAL A 50 10.63 -14.09 -10.40
N SER A 51 11.86 -14.62 -10.56
CA SER A 51 12.21 -15.99 -10.21
C SER A 51 13.42 -16.02 -9.29
N PHE A 52 13.37 -16.88 -8.28
CA PHE A 52 14.47 -17.17 -7.36
C PHE A 52 14.83 -18.65 -7.48
N ASP A 53 16.08 -18.97 -7.80
CA ASP A 53 16.58 -20.34 -7.94
C ASP A 53 15.70 -21.26 -8.83
N GLY A 54 15.14 -20.68 -9.90
CA GLY A 54 14.26 -21.38 -10.84
C GLY A 54 12.79 -21.47 -10.42
N PHE A 55 12.44 -21.03 -9.21
CA PHE A 55 11.07 -20.89 -8.76
C PHE A 55 10.50 -19.51 -9.11
N LYS A 56 9.38 -19.49 -9.85
CA LYS A 56 8.71 -18.23 -10.22
C LYS A 56 7.85 -17.75 -9.06
N ALA A 57 8.33 -16.76 -8.31
CA ALA A 57 7.65 -16.24 -7.13
C ALA A 57 6.54 -15.24 -7.47
N VAL A 58 6.62 -14.55 -8.62
CA VAL A 58 5.57 -13.68 -9.16
C VAL A 58 5.50 -13.86 -10.67
N ASP A 59 4.27 -13.96 -11.20
CA ASP A 59 3.95 -14.09 -12.62
C ASP A 59 2.60 -13.44 -12.90
N ILE A 60 2.57 -12.12 -12.98
CA ILE A 60 1.35 -11.31 -13.11
C ILE A 60 1.32 -10.67 -14.50
N PRO A 61 0.42 -11.10 -15.39
CA PRO A 61 0.29 -10.52 -16.73
C PRO A 61 -0.10 -9.04 -16.67
N HIS A 62 -1.14 -8.73 -15.91
CA HIS A 62 -1.65 -7.36 -15.73
C HIS A 62 -2.24 -7.21 -14.34
N PHE A 63 -1.97 -6.08 -13.70
CA PHE A 63 -2.58 -5.69 -12.45
C PHE A 63 -2.56 -4.17 -12.32
N GLY A 64 -3.65 -3.57 -11.83
CA GLY A 64 -3.74 -2.12 -11.72
C GLY A 64 -4.45 -1.67 -10.45
N ILE A 65 -3.97 -0.55 -9.89
CA ILE A 65 -4.53 0.13 -8.73
C ILE A 65 -4.83 1.57 -9.13
N LYS A 66 -6.08 1.99 -8.95
CA LYS A 66 -6.52 3.35 -9.28
C LYS A 66 -6.07 4.35 -8.23
N HIS A 67 -6.07 5.65 -8.59
CA HIS A 67 -5.87 6.72 -7.63
C HIS A 67 -6.97 6.69 -6.56
N GLY A 68 -6.60 6.87 -5.27
CA GLY A 68 -7.51 6.87 -4.14
C GLY A 68 -8.12 5.50 -3.81
N GLU A 69 -7.63 4.41 -4.41
CA GLU A 69 -8.13 3.07 -4.14
C GLU A 69 -7.47 2.48 -2.90
N LEU A 70 -8.27 1.87 -2.01
CA LEU A 70 -7.80 0.95 -1.01
C LEU A 70 -7.93 -0.47 -1.57
N ARG A 71 -6.81 -1.15 -1.78
CA ARG A 71 -6.74 -2.53 -2.25
C ARG A 71 -6.16 -3.43 -1.17
N VAL A 72 -6.89 -4.48 -0.84
CA VAL A 72 -6.38 -5.53 0.04
C VAL A 72 -5.88 -6.70 -0.79
N ILE A 73 -4.64 -7.12 -0.57
CA ILE A 73 -4.05 -8.30 -1.21
C ILE A 73 -3.99 -9.43 -0.18
N ILE A 74 -4.71 -10.50 -0.46
CA ILE A 74 -4.73 -11.70 0.37
C ILE A 74 -4.15 -12.90 -0.39
N GLY A 75 -3.90 -14.00 0.31
CA GLY A 75 -3.39 -15.24 -0.27
C GLY A 75 -2.61 -16.07 0.74
N PRO A 76 -2.40 -17.36 0.49
CA PRO A 76 -1.65 -18.23 1.38
C PRO A 76 -0.18 -17.79 1.53
N ASN A 77 0.51 -18.39 2.50
CA ASN A 77 1.94 -18.16 2.67
C ASN A 77 2.69 -18.66 1.43
N GLY A 78 3.63 -17.85 0.94
CA GLY A 78 4.34 -18.14 -0.31
C GLY A 78 3.60 -17.76 -1.59
N ALA A 79 2.41 -17.16 -1.52
CA ALA A 79 1.65 -16.73 -2.70
C ALA A 79 2.29 -15.59 -3.51
N GLY A 80 3.38 -14.97 -3.02
CA GLY A 80 4.09 -13.90 -3.71
C GLY A 80 3.72 -12.49 -3.25
N LYS A 81 2.90 -12.31 -2.20
CA LYS A 81 2.41 -11.00 -1.72
C LYS A 81 3.54 -10.02 -1.38
N THR A 82 4.43 -10.40 -0.47
CA THR A 82 5.58 -9.57 -0.08
C THR A 82 6.55 -9.36 -1.24
N THR A 83 6.74 -10.39 -2.09
CA THR A 83 7.57 -10.28 -3.30
C THR A 83 6.98 -9.28 -4.29
N PHE A 84 5.65 -9.23 -4.44
CA PHE A 84 4.99 -8.20 -5.24
C PHE A 84 5.28 -6.79 -4.70
N CYS A 85 5.18 -6.57 -3.39
CA CYS A 85 5.58 -5.29 -2.80
C CYS A 85 7.07 -4.99 -2.97
N ASP A 86 7.95 -6.00 -2.90
CA ASP A 86 9.38 -5.85 -3.15
C ASP A 86 9.66 -5.37 -4.59
N LEU A 87 8.92 -5.89 -5.58
CA LEU A 87 9.01 -5.46 -6.98
C LEU A 87 8.51 -4.02 -7.18
N VAL A 88 7.37 -3.67 -6.57
CA VAL A 88 6.77 -2.32 -6.68
C VAL A 88 7.63 -1.27 -6.00
N SER A 89 8.23 -1.59 -4.85
CA SER A 89 9.09 -0.65 -4.11
C SER A 89 10.53 -0.57 -4.62
N GLY A 90 10.91 -1.38 -5.64
CA GLY A 90 12.27 -1.39 -6.19
C GLY A 90 13.30 -2.13 -5.34
N LYS A 91 12.89 -2.76 -4.22
CA LYS A 91 13.78 -3.57 -3.39
C LYS A 91 14.29 -4.82 -4.13
N THR A 92 13.48 -5.36 -5.03
CA THR A 92 13.84 -6.47 -5.91
C THR A 92 13.56 -6.06 -7.36
N PRO A 93 14.54 -6.10 -8.26
CA PRO A 93 14.29 -5.85 -9.66
C PRO A 93 13.52 -7.02 -10.29
N PRO A 94 12.58 -6.76 -11.22
CA PRO A 94 11.86 -7.82 -11.92
C PRO A 94 12.80 -8.59 -12.87
N SER A 95 12.55 -9.90 -13.02
CA SER A 95 13.25 -10.71 -14.04
C SER A 95 12.72 -10.39 -15.44
N SER A 96 11.43 -10.06 -15.57
CA SER A 96 10.81 -9.55 -16.80
C SER A 96 9.58 -8.71 -16.48
N GLY A 97 9.08 -8.02 -17.51
CA GLY A 97 7.90 -7.15 -17.40
C GLY A 97 8.23 -5.76 -16.88
N LYS A 98 7.20 -5.00 -16.56
CA LYS A 98 7.32 -3.60 -16.21
C LYS A 98 6.38 -3.22 -15.08
N VAL A 99 6.85 -2.27 -14.26
CA VAL A 99 6.05 -1.59 -13.23
C VAL A 99 5.96 -0.11 -13.62
N TYR A 100 4.76 0.40 -13.68
CA TYR A 100 4.49 1.81 -13.97
C TYR A 100 3.83 2.45 -12.75
N TYR A 101 4.33 3.59 -12.37
CA TYR A 101 3.79 4.40 -11.30
C TYR A 101 3.59 5.84 -11.79
N ASP A 102 2.37 6.36 -11.65
CA ASP A 102 1.99 7.69 -12.13
C ASP A 102 2.44 7.92 -13.60
N GLY A 103 2.20 6.92 -14.46
CA GLY A 103 2.57 6.91 -15.88
C GLY A 103 4.05 6.68 -16.19
N LYS A 104 4.94 6.56 -15.20
CA LYS A 104 6.37 6.38 -15.38
C LYS A 104 6.79 4.94 -15.13
N ASN A 105 7.64 4.38 -16.00
CA ASN A 105 8.24 3.08 -15.78
C ASN A 105 9.31 3.17 -14.68
N ILE A 106 9.08 2.45 -13.57
CA ILE A 106 9.96 2.42 -12.40
C ILE A 106 10.74 1.09 -12.25
N SER A 107 10.59 0.15 -13.18
CA SER A 107 11.11 -1.23 -13.06
C SER A 107 12.61 -1.36 -12.83
N GLN A 108 13.39 -0.36 -13.20
CA GLN A 108 14.85 -0.33 -13.08
C GLN A 108 15.35 0.80 -12.18
N MET A 109 14.45 1.43 -11.43
CA MET A 109 14.80 2.49 -10.50
C MET A 109 15.18 1.91 -9.14
N ASP A 110 16.05 2.60 -8.43
CA ASP A 110 16.42 2.25 -7.07
C ASP A 110 15.30 2.54 -6.07
N GLU A 111 15.24 1.79 -4.96
CA GLU A 111 14.24 1.93 -3.90
C GLU A 111 14.15 3.37 -3.38
N SER A 112 15.28 4.07 -3.23
CA SER A 112 15.33 5.46 -2.78
C SER A 112 14.67 6.42 -3.76
N ASP A 113 14.87 6.26 -5.06
CA ASP A 113 14.27 7.09 -6.09
C ASP A 113 12.76 6.85 -6.18
N ILE A 114 12.33 5.60 -6.06
CA ILE A 114 10.92 5.21 -6.02
C ILE A 114 10.22 5.82 -4.79
N ALA A 115 10.87 5.77 -3.63
CA ALA A 115 10.35 6.40 -2.41
C ALA A 115 10.19 7.93 -2.58
N LEU A 116 11.17 8.60 -3.22
CA LEU A 116 11.10 10.03 -3.53
C LEU A 116 9.98 10.38 -4.52
N MET A 117 9.57 9.44 -5.37
CA MET A 117 8.42 9.63 -6.26
C MET A 117 7.07 9.56 -5.52
N GLY A 118 7.05 9.09 -4.27
CA GLY A 118 5.86 9.04 -3.43
C GLY A 118 5.27 7.64 -3.26
N ILE A 119 6.07 6.58 -3.38
CA ILE A 119 5.71 5.24 -2.92
C ILE A 119 6.29 5.04 -1.52
N GLY A 120 5.42 5.00 -0.51
CA GLY A 120 5.79 4.67 0.85
C GLY A 120 5.57 3.19 1.13
N ARG A 121 6.53 2.53 1.80
CA ARG A 121 6.38 1.14 2.20
C ARG A 121 6.63 0.94 3.68
N LYS A 122 5.64 0.34 4.37
CA LYS A 122 5.81 -0.19 5.71
C LYS A 122 6.16 -1.67 5.59
N PHE A 123 7.34 -2.04 6.06
CA PHE A 123 7.77 -3.42 6.16
C PHE A 123 7.05 -4.15 7.30
N GLN A 124 6.99 -5.47 7.24
CA GLN A 124 6.41 -6.34 8.27
C GLN A 124 6.98 -6.04 9.66
N THR A 125 8.30 -5.84 9.79
CA THR A 125 8.92 -5.36 11.03
C THR A 125 8.94 -3.83 11.05
N PRO A 126 8.46 -3.18 12.16
CA PRO A 126 8.50 -1.73 12.26
C PRO A 126 9.92 -1.20 12.16
N THR A 127 10.18 -0.36 11.16
CA THR A 127 11.49 0.25 10.95
C THR A 127 11.49 1.61 11.63
N VAL A 128 11.91 1.64 12.89
CA VAL A 128 12.05 2.86 13.70
C VAL A 128 13.44 2.92 14.33
N PHE A 129 13.91 4.12 14.61
CA PHE A 129 15.19 4.34 15.29
C PHE A 129 14.98 4.20 16.80
N ASP A 130 15.35 3.07 17.36
CA ASP A 130 15.11 2.68 18.75
C ASP A 130 15.64 3.67 19.80
N SER A 131 16.77 4.32 19.50
CA SER A 131 17.43 5.29 20.40
C SER A 131 16.85 6.69 20.35
N LEU A 132 16.09 7.00 19.30
CA LEU A 132 15.45 8.29 19.13
C LEU A 132 14.06 8.29 19.78
N SER A 133 13.60 9.46 20.19
CA SER A 133 12.23 9.65 20.66
C SER A 133 11.22 9.44 19.53
N THR A 134 9.96 9.24 19.90
CA THR A 134 8.83 9.18 18.97
C THR A 134 8.79 10.43 18.07
N TYR A 135 8.99 11.61 18.67
CA TYR A 135 9.07 12.88 17.94
C TYR A 135 10.23 12.93 16.95
N GLU A 136 11.45 12.55 17.38
CA GLU A 136 12.64 12.57 16.53
C GLU A 136 12.55 11.59 15.36
N ASN A 137 11.89 10.44 15.53
CA ASN A 137 11.60 9.52 14.44
C ASN A 137 10.76 10.18 13.34
N LEU A 138 9.72 10.93 13.72
CA LEU A 138 8.86 11.65 12.77
C LEU A 138 9.58 12.85 12.15
N LEU A 139 10.40 13.54 12.92
CA LEU A 139 11.21 14.65 12.43
C LEU A 139 12.16 14.22 11.30
N LEU A 140 12.78 13.05 11.43
CA LEU A 140 13.65 12.47 10.39
C LEU A 140 12.86 12.07 9.12
N ALA A 141 11.60 11.69 9.29
CA ALA A 141 10.75 11.26 8.18
C ALA A 141 10.14 12.42 7.36
N LEU A 142 10.23 13.65 7.86
CA LEU A 142 9.73 14.83 7.13
C LEU A 142 10.42 15.02 5.78
N PRO A 143 9.67 15.43 4.74
CA PRO A 143 10.23 15.74 3.43
C PRO A 143 11.33 16.81 3.52
N GLY A 144 12.46 16.56 2.88
CA GLY A 144 13.61 17.49 2.87
C GLY A 144 14.60 17.31 4.02
N ASN A 145 14.29 16.53 5.05
CA ASN A 145 15.23 16.21 6.14
C ASN A 145 16.14 15.01 5.83
N GLN A 146 16.01 14.42 4.65
CA GLN A 146 16.79 13.25 4.22
C GLN A 146 18.28 13.56 3.91
N HIS A 147 18.65 14.84 3.77
CA HIS A 147 20.05 15.25 3.62
C HIS A 147 20.62 15.69 4.99
N TRP A 148 21.38 14.80 5.64
CA TRP A 148 22.00 15.03 6.95
C TRP A 148 22.81 16.34 7.04
N GLN A 149 23.38 16.81 5.92
CA GLN A 149 24.11 18.06 5.84
C GLN A 149 23.26 19.31 6.08
N ASN A 150 21.97 19.24 5.74
CA ASN A 150 21.02 20.34 5.94
C ASN A 150 20.44 20.36 7.35
N ASN A 151 20.44 19.22 8.04
CA ASN A 151 19.82 19.07 9.36
C ASN A 151 20.68 19.56 10.52
N LEU A 152 22.01 19.61 10.36
CA LEU A 152 22.92 20.05 11.43
C LEU A 152 22.76 21.52 11.85
N LEU A 153 22.13 22.36 11.01
CA LEU A 153 21.97 23.79 11.26
C LEU A 153 20.53 24.32 11.06
N LYS A 154 19.60 23.47 10.58
CA LYS A 154 18.22 23.87 10.35
C LYS A 154 17.42 23.78 11.65
N ARG A 155 16.91 24.91 12.12
CA ARG A 155 15.88 24.91 13.18
C ARG A 155 14.55 24.47 12.56
N GLU A 156 13.85 23.56 13.24
CA GLU A 156 12.50 23.14 12.88
C GLU A 156 11.59 24.37 12.71
N SER A 157 10.82 24.39 11.64
CA SER A 157 9.79 25.40 11.44
C SER A 157 8.58 25.10 12.34
N GLN A 158 7.75 26.13 12.59
CA GLN A 158 6.51 25.92 13.34
C GLN A 158 5.53 24.99 12.59
N GLU A 159 5.58 25.01 11.26
CA GLU A 159 4.76 24.14 10.40
C GLU A 159 5.17 22.67 10.52
N GLU A 160 6.47 22.37 10.50
CA GLU A 160 7.00 21.01 10.73
C GLU A 160 6.59 20.47 12.10
N LYS A 161 6.66 21.29 13.15
CA LYS A 161 6.20 20.91 14.48
C LYS A 161 4.71 20.60 14.52
N ASN A 162 3.88 21.44 13.90
CA ASN A 162 2.45 21.25 13.87
C ASN A 162 2.10 19.94 13.14
N GLN A 163 2.74 19.65 12.00
CA GLN A 163 2.54 18.38 11.26
C GLN A 163 2.87 17.15 12.13
N ILE A 164 3.98 17.20 12.88
CA ILE A 164 4.34 16.10 13.79
C ILE A 164 3.29 15.94 14.89
N PHE A 165 2.83 17.03 15.50
CA PHE A 165 1.83 16.97 16.57
C PHE A 165 0.48 16.45 16.07
N GLU A 166 0.02 16.89 14.90
CA GLU A 166 -1.20 16.40 14.27
C GLU A 166 -1.15 14.88 14.04
N ILE A 167 -0.03 14.38 13.51
CA ILE A 167 0.14 12.94 13.30
C ILE A 167 0.22 12.17 14.63
N LEU A 168 0.93 12.68 15.63
CA LEU A 168 1.00 12.05 16.95
C LEU A 168 -0.37 11.96 17.62
N GLU A 169 -1.19 12.98 17.47
CA GLU A 169 -2.58 12.98 17.94
C GLU A 169 -3.43 11.95 17.19
N LYS A 170 -3.35 11.94 15.85
CA LYS A 170 -4.07 11.00 14.99
C LYS A 170 -3.80 9.53 15.34
N VAL A 171 -2.55 9.18 15.66
CA VAL A 171 -2.18 7.81 16.04
C VAL A 171 -2.15 7.56 17.55
N ASN A 172 -2.64 8.52 18.36
CA ASN A 172 -2.69 8.43 19.82
C ASN A 172 -1.32 8.15 20.47
N LEU A 173 -0.27 8.82 19.98
CA LEU A 173 1.10 8.74 20.51
C LEU A 173 1.57 10.04 21.16
N SER A 174 0.69 11.04 21.37
CA SER A 174 1.03 12.34 21.94
C SER A 174 1.69 12.21 23.31
N ASP A 175 1.21 11.33 24.18
CA ASP A 175 1.77 11.09 25.52
C ASP A 175 3.13 10.38 25.48
N CYS A 176 3.44 9.72 24.37
CA CYS A 176 4.70 9.01 24.14
C CYS A 176 5.72 9.84 23.36
N ARG A 177 5.42 11.11 23.08
CA ARG A 177 6.20 12.00 22.19
C ARG A 177 7.69 12.00 22.49
N ASP A 178 8.05 12.17 23.76
CA ASP A 178 9.44 12.30 24.22
C ASP A 178 10.05 10.97 24.66
N MET A 179 9.30 9.86 24.54
CA MET A 179 9.78 8.52 24.89
C MET A 179 10.64 7.94 23.75
N PRO A 180 11.77 7.28 24.08
CA PRO A 180 12.55 6.53 23.12
C PRO A 180 11.69 5.43 22.48
N ALA A 181 11.78 5.24 21.14
CA ALA A 181 10.96 4.27 20.40
C ALA A 181 11.09 2.83 20.91
N LYS A 182 12.27 2.45 21.48
CA LYS A 182 12.47 1.15 22.15
C LYS A 182 11.56 0.90 23.34
N SER A 183 11.02 1.96 23.98
CA SER A 183 10.15 1.86 25.15
C SER A 183 8.67 1.76 24.80
N LEU A 184 8.32 1.90 23.52
CA LEU A 184 6.98 1.75 23.02
C LEU A 184 6.55 0.28 22.98
N SER A 185 5.24 0.01 23.16
CA SER A 185 4.66 -1.30 22.91
C SER A 185 4.82 -1.70 21.43
N HIS A 186 4.58 -2.97 21.11
CA HIS A 186 4.64 -3.43 19.72
C HIS A 186 3.66 -2.65 18.83
N GLY A 187 2.40 -2.51 19.25
CA GLY A 187 1.39 -1.73 18.52
C GLY A 187 1.77 -0.26 18.35
N GLN A 188 2.27 0.39 19.42
CA GLN A 188 2.76 1.77 19.35
C GLN A 188 3.91 1.93 18.35
N ARG A 189 4.82 0.96 18.27
CA ARG A 189 5.91 0.95 17.27
C ARG A 189 5.38 0.79 15.85
N GLN A 190 4.33 -0.03 15.65
CA GLN A 190 3.65 -0.16 14.36
C GLN A 190 3.04 1.18 13.94
N TRP A 191 2.31 1.85 14.84
CA TRP A 191 1.71 3.15 14.56
C TRP A 191 2.76 4.24 14.32
N LEU A 192 3.87 4.22 15.04
CA LEU A 192 5.00 5.13 14.76
C LEU A 192 5.58 4.89 13.37
N ALA A 193 5.76 3.63 12.96
CA ALA A 193 6.26 3.29 11.63
C ALA A 193 5.29 3.74 10.51
N ILE A 194 3.97 3.56 10.70
CA ILE A 194 2.95 4.07 9.78
C ILE A 194 3.00 5.60 9.75
N SER A 195 3.11 6.27 10.91
CA SER A 195 3.19 7.72 11.02
C SER A 195 4.40 8.31 10.28
N ALA A 196 5.55 7.64 10.36
CA ALA A 196 6.75 8.04 9.64
C ALA A 196 6.57 7.97 8.10
N LEU A 197 5.73 7.04 7.61
CA LEU A 197 5.35 7.01 6.20
C LEU A 197 4.38 8.13 5.83
N ILE A 198 3.35 8.34 6.63
CA ILE A 198 2.31 9.34 6.36
C ILE A 198 2.90 10.75 6.30
N ILE A 199 3.82 11.08 7.21
CA ILE A 199 4.41 12.42 7.30
C ILE A 199 5.19 12.80 6.04
N SER A 200 5.67 11.80 5.28
CA SER A 200 6.31 12.01 3.98
C SER A 200 5.32 12.28 2.83
N LYS A 201 4.01 12.20 3.10
CA LYS A 201 2.89 12.44 2.16
C LYS A 201 3.00 11.62 0.87
N PRO A 202 3.13 10.29 0.95
CA PRO A 202 3.21 9.45 -0.23
C PRO A 202 1.87 9.39 -0.95
N LYS A 203 1.87 9.26 -2.29
CA LYS A 203 0.64 9.02 -3.06
C LYS A 203 0.16 7.57 -2.95
N LEU A 204 1.10 6.63 -2.81
CA LEU A 204 0.85 5.19 -2.65
C LEU A 204 1.51 4.69 -1.38
N LEU A 205 0.72 4.05 -0.52
CA LEU A 205 1.18 3.36 0.69
C LEU A 205 1.07 1.85 0.49
N LEU A 206 2.19 1.15 0.64
CA LEU A 206 2.26 -0.31 0.69
C LEU A 206 2.42 -0.73 2.16
N VAL A 207 1.40 -1.38 2.73
CA VAL A 207 1.37 -1.75 4.15
C VAL A 207 1.32 -3.27 4.26
N ASP A 208 2.42 -3.86 4.72
CA ASP A 208 2.59 -5.32 4.80
C ASP A 208 2.31 -5.79 6.23
N GLU A 209 1.27 -6.62 6.40
CA GLU A 209 0.78 -7.23 7.65
C GLU A 209 0.68 -6.21 8.81
N PRO A 210 -0.16 -5.16 8.69
CA PRO A 210 -0.28 -4.14 9.74
C PRO A 210 -0.86 -4.64 11.05
N ALA A 211 -1.66 -5.73 11.04
CA ALA A 211 -2.29 -6.31 12.21
C ALA A 211 -1.42 -7.36 12.94
N ALA A 212 -0.27 -7.76 12.37
CA ALA A 212 0.55 -8.82 12.92
C ALA A 212 1.02 -8.53 14.35
N GLY A 213 0.67 -9.42 15.29
CA GLY A 213 1.10 -9.35 16.70
C GLY A 213 0.44 -8.26 17.53
N LEU A 214 -0.65 -7.66 17.04
CA LEU A 214 -1.46 -6.70 17.75
C LEU A 214 -2.53 -7.41 18.62
N THR A 215 -2.98 -6.72 19.66
CA THR A 215 -4.20 -7.08 20.39
C THR A 215 -5.43 -6.72 19.56
N ASP A 216 -6.60 -7.32 19.88
CA ASP A 216 -7.86 -7.03 19.16
C ASP A 216 -8.16 -5.53 19.09
N LEU A 217 -7.98 -4.81 20.20
CA LEU A 217 -8.21 -3.37 20.26
C LEU A 217 -7.20 -2.57 19.38
N GLU A 218 -5.93 -2.99 19.37
CA GLU A 218 -4.91 -2.36 18.51
C GLU A 218 -5.19 -2.67 17.03
N THR A 219 -5.65 -3.87 16.72
CA THR A 219 -6.07 -4.29 15.38
C THR A 219 -7.23 -3.44 14.87
N GLU A 220 -8.27 -3.25 15.69
CA GLU A 220 -9.39 -2.38 15.37
C GLU A 220 -8.96 -0.95 15.07
N ARG A 221 -8.13 -0.36 15.95
CA ARG A 221 -7.62 1.00 15.77
C ARG A 221 -6.74 1.13 14.53
N THR A 222 -5.95 0.08 14.21
CA THR A 222 -5.13 0.06 13.00
C THR A 222 -6.00 0.04 11.75
N ALA A 223 -7.10 -0.72 11.74
CA ALA A 223 -8.05 -0.71 10.63
C ALA A 223 -8.69 0.67 10.45
N ASP A 224 -9.16 1.30 11.54
CA ASP A 224 -9.74 2.65 11.50
C ASP A 224 -8.75 3.68 10.97
N LEU A 225 -7.49 3.63 11.40
CA LEU A 225 -6.41 4.48 10.90
C LEU A 225 -6.19 4.28 9.39
N LEU A 226 -6.16 3.03 8.89
CA LEU A 226 -5.97 2.76 7.47
C LEU A 226 -7.17 3.23 6.63
N LEU A 227 -8.40 3.12 7.14
CA LEU A 227 -9.58 3.66 6.47
C LEU A 227 -9.54 5.18 6.37
N GLU A 228 -9.15 5.86 7.44
CA GLU A 228 -8.95 7.31 7.43
C GLU A 228 -7.85 7.74 6.43
N LEU A 229 -6.75 6.99 6.37
CA LEU A 229 -5.67 7.26 5.42
C LEU A 229 -6.09 7.01 3.96
N ALA A 230 -7.02 6.10 3.72
CA ALA A 230 -7.55 5.82 2.39
C ALA A 230 -8.36 6.98 1.80
N GLU A 231 -8.82 7.93 2.62
CA GLU A 231 -9.48 9.15 2.14
C GLU A 231 -8.52 10.10 1.41
N GLU A 232 -7.23 10.08 1.76
CA GLU A 232 -6.22 10.99 1.24
C GLU A 232 -5.15 10.30 0.37
N HIS A 233 -4.99 8.98 0.52
CA HIS A 233 -3.92 8.21 -0.11
C HIS A 233 -4.47 6.99 -0.86
N THR A 234 -3.71 6.52 -1.84
CA THR A 234 -3.92 5.18 -2.40
C THR A 234 -3.22 4.17 -1.50
N LEU A 235 -3.93 3.11 -1.07
CA LEU A 235 -3.41 2.10 -0.15
C LEU A 235 -3.42 0.71 -0.77
N VAL A 236 -2.33 -0.02 -0.55
CA VAL A 236 -2.25 -1.47 -0.73
C VAL A 236 -1.95 -2.09 0.61
N VAL A 237 -2.85 -2.91 1.11
CA VAL A 237 -2.71 -3.62 2.38
C VAL A 237 -2.55 -5.11 2.09
N ILE A 238 -1.45 -5.71 2.53
CA ILE A 238 -1.27 -7.15 2.52
C ILE A 238 -1.73 -7.67 3.87
N GLU A 239 -2.65 -8.62 3.86
CA GLU A 239 -3.16 -9.23 5.09
C GLU A 239 -3.57 -10.69 4.88
N HIS A 240 -3.65 -11.41 5.96
CA HIS A 240 -4.14 -12.78 6.01
C HIS A 240 -5.21 -12.97 7.10
N ASP A 241 -5.44 -11.98 7.96
CA ASP A 241 -6.52 -11.95 8.94
C ASP A 241 -7.82 -11.50 8.24
N MET A 242 -8.76 -12.43 8.08
CA MET A 242 -10.01 -12.19 7.35
C MET A 242 -10.96 -11.23 8.09
N ASP A 243 -10.89 -11.15 9.42
CA ASP A 243 -11.71 -10.20 10.19
C ASP A 243 -11.19 -8.77 9.99
N PHE A 244 -9.88 -8.61 9.94
CA PHE A 244 -9.26 -7.33 9.58
C PHE A 244 -9.60 -6.93 8.13
N VAL A 245 -9.48 -7.87 7.18
CA VAL A 245 -9.84 -7.63 5.76
C VAL A 245 -11.30 -7.23 5.63
N ARG A 246 -12.21 -7.91 6.35
CA ARG A 246 -13.66 -7.59 6.36
C ARG A 246 -13.91 -6.18 6.88
N ARG A 247 -13.18 -5.75 7.91
CA ARG A 247 -13.30 -4.40 8.45
C ARG A 247 -12.87 -3.32 7.47
N LEU A 248 -11.83 -3.56 6.67
CA LEU A 248 -11.41 -2.65 5.61
C LEU A 248 -12.45 -2.55 4.49
N GLY A 249 -13.25 -3.60 4.25
CA GLY A 249 -14.47 -3.58 3.43
C GLY A 249 -14.31 -3.15 1.98
N GLN A 250 -13.08 -3.22 1.44
CA GLN A 250 -12.73 -2.66 0.14
C GLN A 250 -12.50 -3.75 -0.92
N LYS A 251 -11.92 -3.38 -2.03
CA LYS A 251 -11.61 -4.30 -3.12
C LYS A 251 -10.46 -5.25 -2.74
N VAL A 252 -10.67 -6.54 -2.94
CA VAL A 252 -9.74 -7.61 -2.60
C VAL A 252 -9.13 -8.20 -3.86
N THR A 253 -7.82 -8.49 -3.81
CA THR A 253 -7.09 -9.30 -4.81
C THR A 253 -6.54 -10.52 -4.12
N VAL A 254 -6.84 -11.70 -4.65
CA VAL A 254 -6.27 -12.95 -4.16
C VAL A 254 -5.06 -13.31 -5.00
N LEU A 255 -3.91 -13.45 -4.34
CA LEU A 255 -2.69 -14.00 -4.94
C LEU A 255 -2.55 -15.47 -4.56
N ASN A 256 -2.22 -16.30 -5.54
CA ASN A 256 -1.83 -17.69 -5.34
C ASN A 256 -0.72 -18.08 -6.33
N GLU A 257 0.33 -18.74 -5.83
CA GLU A 257 1.47 -19.21 -6.64
C GLU A 257 2.06 -18.11 -7.57
N GLY A 258 2.15 -16.88 -7.06
CA GLY A 258 2.68 -15.74 -7.79
C GLY A 258 1.74 -15.11 -8.80
N LYS A 259 0.49 -15.55 -8.90
CA LYS A 259 -0.50 -15.07 -9.88
C LYS A 259 -1.69 -14.41 -9.19
N VAL A 260 -2.34 -13.50 -9.88
CA VAL A 260 -3.67 -13.01 -9.48
C VAL A 260 -4.68 -14.10 -9.80
N LEU A 261 -5.27 -14.67 -8.75
CA LEU A 261 -6.30 -15.72 -8.87
C LEU A 261 -7.67 -15.11 -9.09
N ALA A 262 -8.03 -14.09 -8.29
CA ALA A 262 -9.31 -13.41 -8.36
C ALA A 262 -9.21 -11.97 -7.87
N GLU A 263 -10.14 -11.11 -8.31
CA GLU A 263 -10.32 -9.74 -7.86
C GLU A 263 -11.81 -9.43 -7.72
N GLY A 264 -12.20 -8.78 -6.64
CA GLY A 264 -13.59 -8.41 -6.39
C GLY A 264 -13.82 -7.94 -4.96
N SER A 265 -15.06 -7.98 -4.49
CA SER A 265 -15.40 -7.78 -3.08
C SER A 265 -14.99 -9.00 -2.23
N LEU A 266 -14.89 -8.82 -0.93
CA LEU A 266 -14.61 -9.95 -0.03
C LEU A 266 -15.68 -11.04 -0.12
N GLU A 267 -16.96 -10.67 -0.25
CA GLU A 267 -18.08 -11.61 -0.38
C GLU A 267 -17.96 -12.47 -1.64
N GLU A 268 -17.51 -11.88 -2.75
CA GLU A 268 -17.24 -12.61 -4.00
C GLU A 268 -16.07 -13.59 -3.81
N MET A 269 -15.04 -13.20 -3.07
CA MET A 269 -13.90 -14.06 -2.78
C MET A 269 -14.28 -15.22 -1.87
N GLU A 270 -15.11 -15.01 -0.84
CA GLU A 270 -15.58 -16.05 0.08
C GLU A 270 -16.45 -17.12 -0.60
N THR A 271 -17.08 -16.78 -1.72
CA THR A 271 -17.93 -17.69 -2.51
C THR A 271 -17.24 -18.29 -3.73
N ASN A 272 -16.02 -17.87 -4.04
CA ASN A 272 -15.28 -18.33 -5.20
C ASN A 272 -14.61 -19.68 -4.92
N GLU A 273 -14.97 -20.71 -5.69
CA GLU A 273 -14.48 -22.09 -5.52
C GLU A 273 -12.95 -22.18 -5.65
N GLU A 274 -12.33 -21.49 -6.62
CA GLU A 274 -10.88 -21.49 -6.82
C GLU A 274 -10.14 -20.83 -5.65
N VAL A 275 -10.71 -19.75 -5.10
CA VAL A 275 -10.16 -19.07 -3.92
C VAL A 275 -10.24 -19.99 -2.70
N MET A 276 -11.39 -20.65 -2.48
CA MET A 276 -11.56 -21.59 -1.36
C MET A 276 -10.59 -22.78 -1.48
N GLU A 277 -10.40 -23.34 -2.65
CA GLU A 277 -9.41 -24.42 -2.87
C GLU A 277 -7.98 -23.96 -2.56
N ALA A 278 -7.59 -22.78 -3.01
CA ALA A 278 -6.26 -22.20 -2.75
C ALA A 278 -5.97 -22.02 -1.25
N TYR A 279 -7.00 -21.63 -0.46
CA TYR A 279 -6.87 -21.46 0.99
C TYR A 279 -6.97 -22.77 1.77
N LEU A 280 -7.78 -23.73 1.32
CA LEU A 280 -7.99 -25.01 1.99
C LEU A 280 -6.92 -26.05 1.64
N GLY A 281 -6.07 -25.79 0.61
CA GLY A 281 -4.99 -26.67 0.20
C GLY A 281 -5.49 -28.02 -0.32
N ARG A 282 -6.63 -28.04 -0.99
CA ARG A 282 -7.24 -29.25 -1.60
C ARG A 282 -7.03 -29.29 -3.08
#